data_1ea03e7130f6d318fdc715aa33e349f1
#
_entry.id   1ea03e7130f6d318fdc715aa33e349f1
#
_cell.length_a   1.000
_cell.length_b   1.000
_cell.length_c   1.000
_cell.angle_alpha   90.00
_cell.angle_beta   90.00
_cell.angle_gamma   90.00
#
_symmetry.space_group_name_H-M   'P 1'
#
loop_
_entity.id
_entity.type
_entity.pdbx_description
1 polymer ?
#
loop_
_entity_poly.entity_id
_entity_poly.type
_entity_poly.pdbx_seq_one_letter_code
_entity_poly.pdbx_strand_id
1 'polypeptide(L)'
;YSLIKQNPYRMADDIPGVGFKIADEIAVKVGIHTDSDFRIRSGILYTLLQGLSNGHVYLPEEELVRNTSSLLGVELSSIEKYLMDLTIEKKLIVQKEPEGRIVYASKYYYMELNAAKMLHDLNIGYDVPDIELQQRLSRIEAQSDIVLDTHQREAVAEAVKNGLLVITGGP
;
A
#
# COMPACT_ATOMS: atom_id res chain seq x y z
N TYR A 1 9.48 -7.21 -31.43
CA TYR A 1 8.78 -6.21 -32.25
C TYR A 1 7.28 -6.54 -32.41
N SER A 2 6.93 -7.82 -32.61
CA SER A 2 5.53 -8.27 -32.74
C SER A 2 4.71 -8.08 -31.44
N LEU A 3 5.30 -8.36 -30.27
CA LEU A 3 4.65 -8.22 -28.94
C LEU A 3 4.29 -6.76 -28.65
N ILE A 4 5.16 -5.81 -28.99
CA ILE A 4 4.91 -4.37 -28.79
C ILE A 4 3.76 -3.88 -29.68
N LYS A 5 3.64 -4.41 -30.90
CA LYS A 5 2.50 -4.09 -31.79
C LYS A 5 1.17 -4.64 -31.28
N GLN A 6 1.20 -5.77 -30.56
CA GLN A 6 -0.01 -6.39 -30.01
C GLN A 6 -0.45 -5.73 -28.71
N ASN A 7 0.49 -5.39 -27.82
CA ASN A 7 0.20 -4.74 -26.55
C ASN A 7 1.38 -3.86 -26.08
N PRO A 8 1.44 -2.59 -26.48
CA PRO A 8 2.52 -1.69 -26.08
C PRO A 8 2.54 -1.39 -24.58
N TYR A 9 1.43 -1.58 -23.86
CA TYR A 9 1.35 -1.32 -22.42
C TYR A 9 2.16 -2.33 -21.58
N ARG A 10 2.48 -3.50 -22.16
CA ARG A 10 3.44 -4.41 -21.52
C ARG A 10 4.82 -3.80 -21.30
N MET A 11 5.19 -2.80 -22.09
CA MET A 11 6.46 -2.10 -21.86
C MET A 11 6.49 -1.38 -20.52
N ALA A 12 5.34 -0.91 -20.03
CA ALA A 12 5.25 -0.28 -18.72
C ALA A 12 5.46 -1.29 -17.56
N ASP A 13 5.15 -2.56 -17.81
CA ASP A 13 5.35 -3.64 -16.83
C ASP A 13 6.77 -4.22 -16.90
N ASP A 14 7.33 -4.35 -18.12
CA ASP A 14 8.53 -5.13 -18.40
C ASP A 14 9.82 -4.28 -18.48
N ILE A 15 9.72 -2.96 -18.73
CA ILE A 15 10.88 -2.09 -18.98
C ILE A 15 11.01 -1.00 -17.91
N PRO A 16 12.05 -1.03 -17.06
CA PRO A 16 12.30 0.02 -16.10
C PRO A 16 12.41 1.40 -16.77
N GLY A 17 11.67 2.39 -16.25
CA GLY A 17 11.65 3.75 -16.78
C GLY A 17 10.62 4.02 -17.88
N VAL A 18 9.93 3.00 -18.39
CA VAL A 18 8.80 3.16 -19.29
C VAL A 18 7.51 3.11 -18.47
N GLY A 19 6.91 4.27 -18.20
CA GLY A 19 5.61 4.34 -17.54
C GLY A 19 4.44 4.27 -18.53
N PHE A 20 3.21 4.19 -17.97
CA PHE A 20 1.96 4.17 -18.75
C PHE A 20 1.88 5.27 -19.79
N LYS A 21 2.24 6.51 -19.46
CA LYS A 21 2.15 7.65 -20.38
C LYS A 21 3.01 7.46 -21.64
N ILE A 22 4.23 6.96 -21.49
CA ILE A 22 5.13 6.67 -22.61
C ILE A 22 4.57 5.51 -23.45
N ALA A 23 4.05 4.47 -22.81
CA ALA A 23 3.41 3.36 -23.50
C ALA A 23 2.16 3.80 -24.27
N ASP A 24 1.37 4.72 -23.71
CA ASP A 24 0.16 5.29 -24.33
C ASP A 24 0.51 6.13 -25.58
N GLU A 25 1.54 6.97 -25.51
CA GLU A 25 2.04 7.71 -26.66
C GLU A 25 2.51 6.78 -27.80
N ILE A 26 3.19 5.69 -27.44
CA ILE A 26 3.62 4.69 -28.43
C ILE A 26 2.41 3.97 -29.02
N ALA A 27 1.42 3.62 -28.21
CA ALA A 27 0.18 2.97 -28.63
C ALA A 27 -0.56 3.80 -29.69
N VAL A 28 -0.70 5.09 -29.46
CA VAL A 28 -1.30 6.03 -30.43
C VAL A 28 -0.52 6.03 -31.74
N LYS A 29 0.82 6.08 -31.70
CA LYS A 29 1.69 6.10 -32.89
C LYS A 29 1.63 4.81 -33.70
N VAL A 30 1.36 3.67 -33.08
CA VAL A 30 1.21 2.37 -33.76
C VAL A 30 -0.23 2.04 -34.15
N GLY A 31 -1.18 2.98 -33.91
CA GLY A 31 -2.57 2.89 -34.35
C GLY A 31 -3.47 2.04 -33.45
N ILE A 32 -3.12 1.92 -32.17
CA ILE A 32 -4.01 1.25 -31.19
C ILE A 32 -5.13 2.22 -30.80
N HIS A 33 -6.36 1.72 -30.83
CA HIS A 33 -7.55 2.49 -30.49
C HIS A 33 -7.53 2.97 -29.04
N THR A 34 -8.09 4.18 -28.81
CA THR A 34 -8.13 4.83 -27.49
C THR A 34 -9.03 4.11 -26.48
N ASP A 35 -9.93 3.26 -26.94
CA ASP A 35 -10.85 2.42 -26.16
C ASP A 35 -10.41 0.95 -26.07
N SER A 36 -9.16 0.64 -26.45
CA SER A 36 -8.68 -0.74 -26.41
C SER A 36 -8.64 -1.29 -24.98
N ASP A 37 -8.98 -2.57 -24.85
CA ASP A 37 -8.96 -3.32 -23.58
C ASP A 37 -7.63 -3.15 -22.84
N PHE A 38 -6.52 -3.23 -23.57
CA PHE A 38 -5.18 -3.09 -22.99
C PHE A 38 -4.95 -1.70 -22.40
N ARG A 39 -5.43 -0.65 -23.06
CA ARG A 39 -5.31 0.73 -22.60
C ARG A 39 -6.07 0.94 -21.30
N ILE A 40 -7.35 0.54 -21.27
CA ILE A 40 -8.21 0.74 -20.10
C ILE A 40 -7.66 -0.03 -18.90
N ARG A 41 -7.29 -1.29 -19.08
CA ARG A 41 -6.74 -2.15 -18.02
C ARG A 41 -5.42 -1.59 -17.44
N SER A 42 -4.51 -1.17 -18.31
CA SER A 42 -3.25 -0.56 -17.89
C SER A 42 -3.45 0.82 -17.23
N GLY A 43 -4.42 1.59 -17.72
CA GLY A 43 -4.81 2.87 -17.12
C GLY A 43 -5.36 2.72 -15.70
N ILE A 44 -6.20 1.71 -15.44
CA ILE A 44 -6.69 1.40 -14.09
C ILE A 44 -5.52 1.11 -13.14
N LEU A 45 -4.63 0.21 -13.55
CA LEU A 45 -3.46 -0.14 -12.74
C LEU A 45 -2.54 1.06 -12.52
N TYR A 46 -2.31 1.87 -13.55
CA TYR A 46 -1.50 3.07 -13.44
C TYR A 46 -2.11 4.09 -12.46
N THR A 47 -3.42 4.36 -12.54
CA THR A 47 -4.10 5.29 -11.64
C THR A 47 -3.99 4.82 -10.19
N LEU A 48 -4.15 3.52 -9.94
CA LEU A 48 -3.99 2.94 -8.62
C LEU A 48 -2.54 3.09 -8.11
N LEU A 49 -1.55 2.86 -8.97
CA LEU A 49 -0.12 3.04 -8.62
C LEU A 49 0.26 4.51 -8.38
N GLN A 50 -0.41 5.47 -9.03
CA GLN A 50 -0.22 6.88 -8.71
C GLN A 50 -0.69 7.23 -7.29
N GLY A 51 -1.75 6.57 -6.80
CA GLY A 51 -2.18 6.68 -5.40
C GLY A 51 -1.08 6.28 -4.42
N LEU A 52 -0.29 5.25 -4.74
CA LEU A 52 0.86 4.83 -3.92
C LEU A 52 1.94 5.90 -3.80
N SER A 53 2.19 6.65 -4.87
CA SER A 53 3.15 7.76 -4.84
C SER A 53 2.72 8.88 -3.88
N ASN A 54 1.42 8.96 -3.58
CA ASN A 54 0.83 9.87 -2.60
C ASN A 54 0.66 9.25 -1.20
N GLY A 55 1.22 8.05 -0.98
CA GLY A 55 1.18 7.36 0.31
C GLY A 55 -0.06 6.48 0.52
N HIS A 56 -0.90 6.26 -0.50
CA HIS A 56 -2.10 5.42 -0.40
C HIS A 56 -1.83 4.01 -0.92
N VAL A 57 -2.08 2.98 -0.13
CA VAL A 57 -1.96 1.57 -0.55
C VAL A 57 -3.20 1.06 -1.29
N TYR A 58 -4.32 1.76 -1.18
CA TYR A 58 -5.57 1.54 -1.90
C TYR A 58 -6.21 2.86 -2.32
N LEU A 59 -7.21 2.78 -3.18
CA LEU A 59 -8.12 3.90 -3.47
C LEU A 59 -9.58 3.46 -3.28
N PRO A 60 -10.48 4.37 -2.88
CA PRO A 60 -11.92 4.15 -3.01
C PRO A 60 -12.27 3.85 -4.46
N GLU A 61 -13.15 2.88 -4.70
CA GLU A 61 -13.51 2.44 -6.05
C GLU A 61 -14.03 3.59 -6.91
N GLU A 62 -14.91 4.41 -6.35
CA GLU A 62 -15.46 5.57 -7.06
C GLU A 62 -14.38 6.59 -7.48
N GLU A 63 -13.40 6.79 -6.62
CA GLU A 63 -12.26 7.67 -6.91
C GLU A 63 -11.38 7.07 -8.01
N LEU A 64 -11.06 5.78 -7.92
CA LEU A 64 -10.30 5.07 -8.94
C LEU A 64 -10.99 5.16 -10.31
N VAL A 65 -12.30 4.91 -10.36
CA VAL A 65 -13.09 4.96 -11.60
C VAL A 65 -13.10 6.37 -12.19
N ARG A 66 -13.36 7.40 -11.37
CA ARG A 66 -13.35 8.81 -11.83
C ARG A 66 -11.98 9.23 -12.34
N ASN A 67 -10.93 8.95 -11.58
CA ASN A 67 -9.57 9.35 -11.95
C ASN A 67 -9.10 8.64 -13.22
N THR A 68 -9.45 7.37 -13.38
CA THR A 68 -9.12 6.59 -14.59
C THR A 68 -9.91 7.10 -15.80
N SER A 69 -11.21 7.38 -15.65
CA SER A 69 -12.03 7.97 -16.70
C SER A 69 -11.46 9.31 -17.18
N SER A 70 -11.08 10.17 -16.22
CA SER A 70 -10.45 11.46 -16.51
C SER A 70 -9.10 11.32 -17.21
N LEU A 71 -8.28 10.34 -16.79
CA LEU A 71 -6.97 10.06 -17.40
C LEU A 71 -7.10 9.60 -18.86
N LEU A 72 -8.05 8.70 -19.13
CA LEU A 72 -8.17 8.01 -20.42
C LEU A 72 -9.13 8.68 -21.38
N GLY A 73 -10.04 9.54 -20.88
CA GLY A 73 -11.11 10.15 -21.66
C GLY A 73 -12.17 9.13 -22.11
N VAL A 74 -12.47 8.11 -21.27
CA VAL A 74 -13.46 7.06 -21.56
C VAL A 74 -14.59 7.09 -20.55
N GLU A 75 -15.74 6.50 -20.92
CA GLU A 75 -16.93 6.40 -20.06
C GLU A 75 -16.67 5.59 -18.78
N LEU A 76 -17.31 5.98 -17.69
CA LEU A 76 -17.20 5.30 -16.37
C LEU A 76 -17.57 3.82 -16.46
N SER A 77 -18.63 3.49 -17.20
CA SER A 77 -19.13 2.12 -17.41
C SER A 77 -18.10 1.19 -18.03
N SER A 78 -17.25 1.72 -18.90
CA SER A 78 -16.13 0.97 -19.48
C SER A 78 -15.09 0.60 -18.44
N ILE A 79 -14.79 1.53 -17.51
CA ILE A 79 -13.83 1.29 -16.41
C ILE A 79 -14.35 0.20 -15.46
N GLU A 80 -15.61 0.29 -15.05
CA GLU A 80 -16.24 -0.67 -14.12
C GLU A 80 -16.18 -2.10 -14.64
N LYS A 81 -16.44 -2.30 -15.94
CA LYS A 81 -16.31 -3.61 -16.58
C LYS A 81 -14.89 -4.20 -16.41
N TYR A 82 -13.87 -3.43 -16.78
CA TYR A 82 -12.49 -3.91 -16.72
C TYR A 82 -11.94 -4.01 -15.29
N LEU A 83 -12.49 -3.26 -14.34
CA LEU A 83 -12.18 -3.39 -12.94
C LEU A 83 -12.62 -4.78 -12.42
N MET A 84 -13.83 -5.23 -12.84
CA MET A 84 -14.32 -6.58 -12.53
C MET A 84 -13.40 -7.66 -13.15
N ASP A 85 -13.03 -7.52 -14.41
CA ASP A 85 -12.13 -8.48 -15.09
C ASP A 85 -10.78 -8.58 -14.38
N LEU A 86 -10.16 -7.45 -14.02
CA LEU A 86 -8.90 -7.40 -13.29
C LEU A 86 -9.00 -8.02 -11.89
N THR A 87 -10.17 -7.94 -11.25
CA THR A 87 -10.44 -8.59 -9.97
C THR A 87 -10.54 -10.10 -10.13
N ILE A 88 -11.23 -10.59 -11.16
CA ILE A 88 -11.31 -12.02 -11.49
C ILE A 88 -9.92 -12.58 -11.80
N GLU A 89 -9.08 -11.83 -12.49
CA GLU A 89 -7.68 -12.20 -12.79
C GLU A 89 -6.74 -12.07 -11.59
N LYS A 90 -7.25 -11.65 -10.44
CA LYS A 90 -6.47 -11.46 -9.21
C LYS A 90 -5.34 -10.41 -9.35
N LYS A 91 -5.46 -9.47 -10.26
CA LYS A 91 -4.58 -8.30 -10.37
C LYS A 91 -4.97 -7.19 -9.41
N LEU A 92 -6.26 -7.15 -9.08
CA LEU A 92 -6.84 -6.26 -8.08
C LEU A 92 -7.50 -7.07 -6.96
N ILE A 93 -7.54 -6.49 -5.78
CA ILE A 93 -8.34 -6.96 -4.65
C ILE A 93 -9.33 -5.86 -4.30
N VAL A 94 -10.61 -6.21 -4.29
CA VAL A 94 -11.69 -5.30 -3.89
C VAL A 94 -12.22 -5.75 -2.54
N GLN A 95 -12.22 -4.84 -1.57
CA GLN A 95 -12.80 -5.06 -0.24
C GLN A 95 -14.00 -4.16 -0.03
N LYS A 96 -14.98 -4.67 0.71
CA LYS A 96 -16.16 -3.92 1.11
C LYS A 96 -15.95 -3.38 2.51
N GLU A 97 -15.93 -2.06 2.62
CA GLU A 97 -15.84 -1.34 3.87
C GLU A 97 -17.18 -0.64 4.20
N PRO A 98 -17.41 -0.19 5.44
CA PRO A 98 -18.63 0.53 5.82
C PRO A 98 -18.90 1.77 4.95
N GLU A 99 -17.84 2.43 4.50
CA GLU A 99 -17.90 3.68 3.71
C GLU A 99 -17.92 3.43 2.19
N GLY A 100 -17.88 2.16 1.75
CA GLY A 100 -17.89 1.81 0.33
C GLY A 100 -16.87 0.71 -0.02
N ARG A 101 -16.62 0.55 -1.31
CA ARG A 101 -15.62 -0.41 -1.79
C ARG A 101 -14.27 0.27 -1.95
N ILE A 102 -13.21 -0.43 -1.55
CA ILE A 102 -11.81 -0.02 -1.72
C ILE A 102 -11.08 -1.02 -2.60
N VAL A 103 -10.13 -0.52 -3.39
CA VAL A 103 -9.44 -1.30 -4.41
C VAL A 103 -7.93 -1.23 -4.17
N TYR A 104 -7.30 -2.38 -4.07
CA TYR A 104 -5.85 -2.56 -3.98
C TYR A 104 -5.30 -3.16 -5.28
N ALA A 105 -4.09 -2.80 -5.65
CA ALA A 105 -3.28 -3.70 -6.47
C ALA A 105 -2.87 -4.90 -5.60
N SER A 106 -3.07 -6.13 -6.12
CA SER A 106 -2.90 -7.36 -5.33
C SER A 106 -1.55 -7.45 -4.62
N LYS A 107 -0.48 -7.01 -5.28
CA LYS A 107 0.86 -6.99 -4.69
C LYS A 107 0.89 -6.22 -3.36
N TYR A 108 0.28 -5.04 -3.30
CA TYR A 108 0.30 -4.17 -2.11
C TYR A 108 -0.64 -4.66 -1.03
N TYR A 109 -1.79 -5.23 -1.41
CA TYR A 109 -2.67 -5.91 -0.46
C TYR A 109 -1.94 -7.00 0.31
N TYR A 110 -1.24 -7.89 -0.40
CA TYR A 110 -0.50 -8.96 0.26
C TYR A 110 0.72 -8.48 1.02
N MET A 111 1.36 -7.38 0.60
CA MET A 111 2.44 -6.75 1.38
C MET A 111 1.93 -6.22 2.72
N GLU A 112 0.79 -5.52 2.75
CA GLU A 112 0.16 -5.05 3.99
C GLU A 112 -0.27 -6.23 4.88
N LEU A 113 -0.94 -7.23 4.30
CA LEU A 113 -1.37 -8.41 5.04
C LEU A 113 -0.19 -9.14 5.68
N ASN A 114 0.91 -9.30 4.95
CA ASN A 114 2.11 -9.91 5.47
C ASN A 114 2.77 -9.05 6.56
N ALA A 115 2.84 -7.73 6.38
CA ALA A 115 3.36 -6.83 7.39
C ALA A 115 2.53 -6.88 8.67
N ALA A 116 1.20 -6.83 8.55
CA ALA A 116 0.30 -6.97 9.70
C ALA A 116 0.48 -8.31 10.42
N LYS A 117 0.63 -9.42 9.67
CA LYS A 117 0.92 -10.72 10.25
C LYS A 117 2.26 -10.75 10.98
N MET A 118 3.32 -10.21 10.39
CA MET A 118 4.64 -10.14 11.03
C MET A 118 4.60 -9.33 12.32
N LEU A 119 3.89 -8.19 12.33
CA LEU A 119 3.69 -7.38 13.53
C LEU A 119 2.89 -8.14 14.59
N HIS A 120 1.84 -8.85 14.19
CA HIS A 120 1.07 -9.70 15.10
C HIS A 120 1.93 -10.81 15.71
N ASP A 121 2.75 -11.48 14.90
CA ASP A 121 3.62 -12.57 15.36
C ASP A 121 4.76 -12.06 16.27
N LEU A 122 5.19 -10.80 16.12
CA LEU A 122 6.15 -10.13 17.00
C LEU A 122 5.54 -9.68 18.33
N ASN A 123 4.22 -9.48 18.40
CA ASN A 123 3.54 -8.97 19.59
C ASN A 123 3.36 -10.07 20.64
N ILE A 124 4.47 -10.54 21.19
CA ILE A 124 4.54 -11.55 22.24
C ILE A 124 4.69 -10.84 23.58
N GLY A 125 3.80 -11.12 24.51
CA GLY A 125 3.91 -10.63 25.89
C GLY A 125 4.93 -11.42 26.70
N TYR A 126 5.72 -10.72 27.51
CA TYR A 126 6.68 -11.31 28.45
C TYR A 126 6.20 -11.02 29.88
N ASP A 127 6.17 -12.07 30.71
CA ASP A 127 5.83 -11.94 32.13
C ASP A 127 7.07 -11.47 32.91
N VAL A 128 7.18 -10.14 33.07
CA VAL A 128 8.25 -9.51 33.85
C VAL A 128 7.61 -8.82 35.06
N PRO A 129 7.96 -9.24 36.30
CA PRO A 129 7.40 -8.65 37.51
C PRO A 129 7.72 -7.15 37.62
N ASP A 130 6.70 -6.31 37.86
CA ASP A 130 6.84 -4.85 37.95
C ASP A 130 7.89 -4.43 39.01
N ILE A 131 7.93 -5.14 40.13
CA ILE A 131 8.89 -4.86 41.21
C ILE A 131 10.33 -5.03 40.72
N GLU A 132 10.63 -6.10 40.00
CA GLU A 132 11.96 -6.35 39.47
C GLU A 132 12.36 -5.28 38.45
N LEU A 133 11.43 -4.92 37.60
CA LEU A 133 11.63 -3.93 36.55
C LEU A 133 11.90 -2.53 37.15
N GLN A 134 11.11 -2.10 38.13
CA GLN A 134 11.33 -0.81 38.80
C GLN A 134 12.65 -0.79 39.58
N GLN A 135 13.05 -1.89 40.22
CA GLN A 135 14.35 -1.99 40.89
C GLN A 135 15.52 -1.86 39.91
N ARG A 136 15.40 -2.51 38.73
CA ARG A 136 16.42 -2.42 37.68
C ARG A 136 16.52 -1.01 37.08
N LEU A 137 15.37 -0.36 36.79
CA LEU A 137 15.32 1.01 36.32
C LEU A 137 15.98 1.98 37.29
N SER A 138 15.60 1.94 38.57
CA SER A 138 16.18 2.80 39.61
C SER A 138 17.69 2.62 39.77
N ARG A 139 18.19 1.40 39.59
CA ARG A 139 19.63 1.12 39.64
C ARG A 139 20.36 1.72 38.44
N ILE A 140 19.77 1.61 37.25
CA ILE A 140 20.35 2.18 36.01
C ILE A 140 20.37 3.71 36.09
N GLU A 141 19.28 4.33 36.53
CA GLU A 141 19.20 5.78 36.74
C GLU A 141 20.30 6.27 37.70
N ALA A 142 20.46 5.60 38.83
CA ALA A 142 21.50 5.96 39.81
C ALA A 142 22.93 5.78 39.27
N GLN A 143 23.17 4.84 38.35
CA GLN A 143 24.48 4.61 37.73
C GLN A 143 24.78 5.54 36.56
N SER A 144 23.75 6.04 35.87
CA SER A 144 23.89 6.82 34.63
C SER A 144 23.67 8.32 34.84
N ASP A 145 23.37 8.75 36.07
CA ASP A 145 23.00 10.13 36.43
C ASP A 145 21.86 10.68 35.55
N ILE A 146 20.92 9.80 35.17
CA ILE A 146 19.73 10.09 34.37
C ILE A 146 18.51 9.87 35.27
N VAL A 147 17.56 10.81 35.23
CA VAL A 147 16.25 10.68 35.88
C VAL A 147 15.19 10.66 34.79
N LEU A 148 14.53 9.52 34.63
CA LEU A 148 13.41 9.36 33.69
C LEU A 148 12.14 9.94 34.30
N ASP A 149 11.35 10.63 33.49
CA ASP A 149 9.98 11.01 33.88
C ASP A 149 9.04 9.79 33.91
N THR A 150 7.83 9.97 34.40
CA THR A 150 6.85 8.88 34.55
C THR A 150 6.55 8.18 33.22
N HIS A 151 6.36 8.94 32.12
CA HIS A 151 6.03 8.38 30.82
C HIS A 151 7.23 7.67 30.18
N GLN A 152 8.43 8.19 30.38
CA GLN A 152 9.65 7.52 29.94
C GLN A 152 9.88 6.19 30.67
N ARG A 153 9.64 6.14 31.99
CA ARG A 153 9.70 4.92 32.76
C ARG A 153 8.66 3.88 32.32
N GLU A 154 7.44 4.36 32.06
CA GLU A 154 6.36 3.53 31.50
C GLU A 154 6.72 2.97 30.13
N ALA A 155 7.24 3.80 29.20
CA ALA A 155 7.68 3.36 27.89
C ALA A 155 8.77 2.29 27.97
N VAL A 156 9.74 2.43 28.86
CA VAL A 156 10.78 1.40 29.08
C VAL A 156 10.18 0.13 29.68
N ALA A 157 9.24 0.24 30.63
CA ALA A 157 8.56 -0.89 31.21
C ALA A 157 7.76 -1.68 30.17
N GLU A 158 6.99 -0.99 29.34
CA GLU A 158 6.23 -1.60 28.26
C GLU A 158 7.13 -2.22 27.18
N ALA A 159 8.26 -1.59 26.85
CA ALA A 159 9.23 -2.15 25.91
C ALA A 159 9.85 -3.49 26.35
N VAL A 160 9.97 -3.70 27.66
CA VAL A 160 10.49 -4.97 28.22
C VAL A 160 9.41 -6.06 28.26
N LYS A 161 8.14 -5.66 28.42
CA LYS A 161 7.01 -6.59 28.53
C LYS A 161 6.42 -7.01 27.19
N ASN A 162 6.65 -6.25 26.12
CA ASN A 162 6.02 -6.46 24.83
C ASN A 162 7.05 -6.68 23.73
N GLY A 163 6.79 -7.60 22.82
CA GLY A 163 7.62 -7.83 21.63
C GLY A 163 7.46 -6.76 20.58
N LEU A 164 6.39 -5.95 20.66
CA LEU A 164 6.12 -4.82 19.80
C LEU A 164 5.62 -3.64 20.64
N LEU A 165 6.24 -2.48 20.46
CA LEU A 165 5.83 -1.23 21.11
C LEU A 165 5.88 -0.09 20.12
N VAL A 166 4.85 0.75 20.09
CA VAL A 166 4.82 2.00 19.33
C VAL A 166 4.85 3.17 20.31
N ILE A 167 5.91 3.97 20.22
CA ILE A 167 6.06 5.18 21.04
C ILE A 167 5.77 6.38 20.14
N THR A 168 4.82 7.23 20.53
CA THR A 168 4.46 8.46 19.81
C THR A 168 4.70 9.65 20.72
N GLY A 169 5.14 10.75 20.16
CA GLY A 169 5.40 12.00 20.88
C GLY A 169 5.97 13.06 19.95
N GLY A 170 5.94 14.31 20.41
CA GLY A 170 6.61 15.41 19.72
C GLY A 170 8.08 15.53 20.14
N PRO A 171 8.87 16.28 19.37
CA PRO A 171 10.23 16.65 19.75
C PRO A 171 10.26 17.57 20.96
#